data_e71f62929dfa576793890b114e675747
#
_entry.id   e71f62929dfa576793890b114e675747
#
_cell.length_a   1.000
_cell.length_b   1.000
_cell.length_c   1.000
_cell.angle_alpha   90.00
_cell.angle_beta   90.00
_cell.angle_gamma   90.00
#
_symmetry.space_group_name_H-M   'P 1'
#
loop_
_entity.id
_entity.type
_entity.pdbx_description
1 polymer ?
#
loop_
_entity_poly.entity_id
_entity_poly.type
_entity_poly.pdbx_seq_one_letter_code
_entity_poly.pdbx_strand_id
1 'polypeptide(L)'
;RGGVFASVYGSLMLLRPHERERIKGILINKFRGDIRLFESGITMLEELCGIPVVGVVPYYRDIYIEEEDSVALAAKSVRAEKGKVNIAVILLRHLSNFTDFNVLERDPRVHLFYTNNVDELAKADVILLPGSKSTLDDLYELRRNGVAAAIIRAHREGATVMGICGGYQMMGQEVLDPEHLEGDIERLPGLGLLPISTRMSGEKVTRQVKFGLCNPHSPSSTLHSPFMQGYEIHMGVTTPVEGTPDS
;
A
#
# COMPACT_ATOMS: atom_id res chain seq x y z
N ARG A 1 -4.28 -4.68 -30.12
CA ARG A 1 -2.98 -4.94 -30.75
C ARG A 1 -3.09 -6.22 -31.54
N GLY A 2 -2.66 -6.22 -32.84
CA GLY A 2 -2.55 -7.44 -33.63
C GLY A 2 -1.46 -8.38 -33.06
N GLY A 3 -1.45 -9.62 -33.53
CA GLY A 3 -0.39 -10.56 -33.20
C GLY A 3 -0.69 -11.56 -32.09
N VAL A 4 -1.93 -11.63 -31.57
CA VAL A 4 -2.29 -12.62 -30.53
C VAL A 4 -2.03 -14.07 -30.98
N PHE A 5 -2.31 -14.37 -32.24
CA PHE A 5 -2.07 -15.70 -32.84
C PHE A 5 -0.58 -16.05 -32.82
N ALA A 6 0.26 -15.13 -33.31
CA ALA A 6 1.71 -15.32 -33.33
C ALA A 6 2.29 -15.43 -31.92
N SER A 7 1.81 -14.62 -30.97
CA SER A 7 2.23 -14.67 -29.58
C SER A 7 1.89 -16.01 -28.93
N VAL A 8 0.66 -16.48 -29.06
CA VAL A 8 0.22 -17.73 -28.44
C VAL A 8 0.93 -18.92 -29.06
N TYR A 9 0.89 -19.00 -30.39
CA TYR A 9 1.54 -20.09 -31.13
C TYR A 9 3.05 -20.11 -30.90
N GLY A 10 3.72 -18.96 -31.02
CA GLY A 10 5.17 -18.85 -30.81
C GLY A 10 5.57 -19.24 -29.38
N SER A 11 4.81 -18.80 -28.37
CA SER A 11 5.08 -19.18 -26.99
C SER A 11 4.98 -20.68 -26.78
N LEU A 12 3.95 -21.32 -27.35
CA LEU A 12 3.77 -22.75 -27.25
C LEU A 12 4.87 -23.55 -28.01
N MET A 13 5.28 -23.06 -29.17
CA MET A 13 6.32 -23.73 -29.97
C MET A 13 7.71 -23.65 -29.36
N LEU A 14 8.00 -22.62 -28.57
CA LEU A 14 9.27 -22.46 -27.87
C LEU A 14 9.39 -23.36 -26.61
N LEU A 15 8.28 -23.91 -26.11
CA LEU A 15 8.28 -24.82 -24.98
C LEU A 15 8.77 -26.22 -25.39
N ARG A 16 9.47 -26.87 -24.47
CA ARG A 16 9.85 -28.29 -24.62
C ARG A 16 8.60 -29.18 -24.63
N PRO A 17 8.64 -30.36 -25.27
CA PRO A 17 7.46 -31.21 -25.37
C PRO A 17 6.77 -31.51 -24.03
N HIS A 18 7.54 -31.86 -22.99
CA HIS A 18 7.00 -32.16 -21.66
C HIS A 18 6.42 -30.94 -20.92
N GLU A 19 6.82 -29.71 -21.28
CA GLU A 19 6.25 -28.48 -20.74
C GLU A 19 4.93 -28.16 -21.46
N ARG A 20 4.91 -28.34 -22.78
CA ARG A 20 3.71 -28.13 -23.61
C ARG A 20 2.57 -29.06 -23.21
N GLU A 21 2.86 -30.32 -22.89
CA GLU A 21 1.86 -31.32 -22.43
C GLU A 21 1.13 -30.86 -21.15
N ARG A 22 1.70 -29.97 -20.37
CA ARG A 22 1.08 -29.44 -19.15
C ARG A 22 0.04 -28.38 -19.43
N ILE A 23 0.07 -27.74 -20.60
CA ILE A 23 -0.87 -26.70 -20.97
C ILE A 23 -2.16 -27.34 -21.41
N LYS A 24 -3.25 -27.07 -20.69
CA LYS A 24 -4.57 -27.72 -20.91
C LYS A 24 -5.60 -26.79 -21.53
N GLY A 25 -5.29 -25.49 -21.62
CA GLY A 25 -6.20 -24.51 -22.21
C GLY A 25 -5.53 -23.17 -22.44
N ILE A 26 -6.11 -22.39 -23.34
CA ILE A 26 -5.70 -21.03 -23.68
C ILE A 26 -6.77 -20.07 -23.18
N LEU A 27 -6.41 -19.08 -22.38
CA LEU A 27 -7.27 -17.99 -21.98
C LEU A 27 -6.82 -16.70 -22.64
N ILE A 28 -7.64 -16.11 -23.49
CA ILE A 28 -7.37 -14.81 -24.11
C ILE A 28 -7.80 -13.71 -23.15
N ASN A 29 -6.87 -12.95 -22.62
CA ASN A 29 -7.14 -11.86 -21.67
C ASN A 29 -7.03 -10.50 -22.33
N LYS A 30 -7.74 -9.51 -21.78
CA LYS A 30 -7.76 -8.11 -22.25
C LYS A 30 -8.14 -7.97 -23.74
N PHE A 31 -9.09 -8.77 -24.20
CA PHE A 31 -9.54 -8.73 -25.58
C PHE A 31 -10.21 -7.40 -25.90
N ARG A 32 -9.76 -6.74 -26.97
CA ARG A 32 -10.30 -5.46 -27.44
C ARG A 32 -10.90 -5.65 -28.82
N GLY A 33 -12.20 -5.81 -28.89
CA GLY A 33 -12.92 -5.99 -30.14
C GLY A 33 -14.30 -6.62 -29.90
N ASP A 34 -15.04 -6.88 -30.98
CA ASP A 34 -16.29 -7.64 -30.90
C ASP A 34 -15.94 -9.14 -30.81
N ILE A 35 -16.36 -9.78 -29.74
CA ILE A 35 -16.08 -11.20 -29.49
C ILE A 35 -16.70 -12.11 -30.57
N ARG A 36 -17.82 -11.70 -31.17
CA ARG A 36 -18.50 -12.42 -32.24
C ARG A 36 -17.65 -12.51 -33.51
N LEU A 37 -16.83 -11.47 -33.78
CA LEU A 37 -15.90 -11.46 -34.91
C LEU A 37 -14.64 -12.29 -34.62
N PHE A 38 -14.42 -12.70 -33.39
CA PHE A 38 -13.26 -13.50 -32.97
C PHE A 38 -13.53 -15.00 -32.93
N GLU A 39 -14.78 -15.46 -33.16
CA GLU A 39 -15.11 -16.90 -33.13
C GLU A 39 -14.28 -17.72 -34.11
N SER A 40 -14.12 -17.24 -35.36
CA SER A 40 -13.23 -17.90 -36.33
C SER A 40 -11.76 -17.90 -35.89
N GLY A 41 -11.35 -16.89 -35.13
CA GLY A 41 -10.01 -16.80 -34.55
C GLY A 41 -9.80 -17.82 -33.43
N ILE A 42 -10.82 -18.13 -32.66
CA ILE A 42 -10.78 -19.19 -31.63
C ILE A 42 -10.51 -20.52 -32.30
N THR A 43 -11.34 -20.87 -33.30
CA THR A 43 -11.17 -22.14 -34.07
C THR A 43 -9.77 -22.23 -34.66
N MET A 44 -9.29 -21.17 -35.29
CA MET A 44 -7.95 -21.12 -35.87
C MET A 44 -6.85 -21.35 -34.82
N LEU A 45 -6.95 -20.78 -33.62
CA LEU A 45 -5.99 -21.00 -32.54
C LEU A 45 -6.00 -22.43 -32.05
N GLU A 46 -7.18 -23.02 -31.89
CA GLU A 46 -7.33 -24.39 -31.45
C GLU A 46 -6.73 -25.38 -32.47
N GLU A 47 -6.98 -25.14 -33.76
CA GLU A 47 -6.38 -25.94 -34.85
C GLU A 47 -4.86 -25.82 -34.89
N LEU A 48 -4.32 -24.60 -34.76
CA LEU A 48 -2.88 -24.36 -34.81
C LEU A 48 -2.13 -24.89 -33.59
N CYS A 49 -2.75 -24.79 -32.42
CA CYS A 49 -2.09 -25.09 -31.14
C CYS A 49 -2.39 -26.52 -30.63
N GLY A 50 -3.47 -27.14 -31.09
CA GLY A 50 -3.96 -28.42 -30.57
C GLY A 50 -4.42 -28.34 -29.10
N ILE A 51 -4.80 -27.15 -28.63
CA ILE A 51 -5.17 -26.87 -27.25
C ILE A 51 -6.43 -26.01 -27.28
N PRO A 52 -7.48 -26.34 -26.46
CA PRO A 52 -8.73 -25.59 -26.45
C PRO A 52 -8.58 -24.17 -25.93
N VAL A 53 -9.33 -23.23 -26.52
CA VAL A 53 -9.51 -21.87 -25.98
C VAL A 53 -10.65 -21.93 -24.97
N VAL A 54 -10.31 -21.91 -23.68
CA VAL A 54 -11.26 -22.07 -22.56
C VAL A 54 -12.01 -20.78 -22.21
N GLY A 55 -11.63 -19.66 -22.79
CA GLY A 55 -12.33 -18.38 -22.59
C GLY A 55 -11.65 -17.19 -23.24
N VAL A 56 -12.46 -16.16 -23.44
CA VAL A 56 -12.02 -14.83 -23.89
C VAL A 56 -12.55 -13.79 -22.90
N VAL A 57 -11.66 -13.13 -22.20
CA VAL A 57 -11.99 -12.08 -21.23
C VAL A 57 -11.89 -10.72 -21.93
N PRO A 58 -12.99 -9.99 -22.08
CA PRO A 58 -12.98 -8.68 -22.70
C PRO A 58 -12.16 -7.68 -21.88
N TYR A 59 -11.69 -6.64 -22.55
CA TYR A 59 -11.01 -5.54 -21.87
C TYR A 59 -12.04 -4.68 -21.14
N TYR A 60 -11.99 -4.70 -19.84
CA TYR A 60 -12.80 -3.85 -18.99
C TYR A 60 -12.09 -2.51 -18.77
N ARG A 61 -12.81 -1.40 -18.96
CA ARG A 61 -12.27 -0.04 -18.79
C ARG A 61 -12.41 0.49 -17.38
N ASP A 62 -13.42 -0.04 -16.66
CA ASP A 62 -13.84 0.49 -15.36
C ASP A 62 -13.47 -0.44 -14.19
N ILE A 63 -12.64 -1.46 -14.43
CA ILE A 63 -12.07 -2.28 -13.36
C ILE A 63 -10.74 -1.66 -12.96
N TYR A 64 -10.67 -1.23 -11.72
CA TYR A 64 -9.44 -0.88 -11.05
C TYR A 64 -8.86 -2.15 -10.41
N ILE A 65 -7.75 -2.63 -10.93
CA ILE A 65 -6.95 -3.70 -10.31
C ILE A 65 -5.77 -2.99 -9.65
N GLU A 66 -5.66 -3.17 -8.35
CA GLU A 66 -4.51 -2.66 -7.60
C GLU A 66 -3.23 -3.28 -8.16
N GLU A 67 -2.23 -2.45 -8.39
CA GLU A 67 -0.94 -2.91 -8.87
C GLU A 67 -0.12 -3.41 -7.67
N GLU A 68 0.36 -4.64 -7.74
CA GLU A 68 1.15 -5.24 -6.65
C GLU A 68 2.63 -4.82 -6.68
N ASP A 69 3.10 -4.26 -7.79
CA ASP A 69 4.50 -3.93 -7.99
C ASP A 69 4.84 -2.49 -7.62
N SER A 70 5.94 -2.31 -6.88
CA SER A 70 6.54 -1.00 -6.55
C SER A 70 6.93 -0.16 -7.78
N VAL A 71 6.96 -0.74 -8.98
CA VAL A 71 7.14 -0.03 -10.26
C VAL A 71 6.03 1.00 -10.49
N ALA A 72 4.83 0.77 -9.96
CA ALA A 72 3.73 1.74 -9.99
C ALA A 72 4.06 3.05 -9.25
N LEU A 73 4.90 3.01 -8.23
CA LEU A 73 5.32 4.21 -7.49
C LEU A 73 6.12 5.19 -8.36
N ALA A 74 6.86 4.70 -9.35
CA ALA A 74 7.63 5.56 -10.27
C ALA A 74 6.75 6.44 -11.18
N ALA A 75 5.48 6.08 -11.35
CA ALA A 75 4.50 6.85 -12.14
C ALA A 75 3.65 7.81 -11.28
N LYS A 76 3.80 7.77 -9.95
CA LYS A 76 3.03 8.60 -9.02
C LYS A 76 3.53 10.03 -8.98
N SER A 77 2.65 10.99 -8.61
CA SER A 77 3.06 12.37 -8.38
C SER A 77 4.04 12.46 -7.20
N VAL A 78 5.00 13.36 -7.30
CA VAL A 78 6.02 13.61 -6.27
C VAL A 78 5.98 15.03 -5.71
N ARG A 79 5.02 15.85 -6.15
CA ARG A 79 4.89 17.28 -5.80
C ARG A 79 3.46 17.63 -5.45
N ALA A 80 3.29 18.60 -4.56
CA ALA A 80 2.00 19.19 -4.22
C ALA A 80 1.34 19.91 -5.41
N GLU A 81 0.01 19.96 -5.43
CA GLU A 81 -0.82 20.62 -6.45
C GLU A 81 -1.66 21.74 -5.81
N LYS A 82 -1.61 22.91 -6.40
CA LYS A 82 -2.35 24.09 -5.88
C LYS A 82 -3.87 23.90 -6.05
N GLY A 83 -4.63 24.21 -5.00
CA GLY A 83 -6.09 24.19 -5.03
C GLY A 83 -6.73 22.85 -4.71
N LYS A 84 -5.94 21.88 -4.28
CA LYS A 84 -6.41 20.59 -3.77
C LYS A 84 -5.94 20.36 -2.33
N VAL A 85 -6.58 19.42 -1.64
CA VAL A 85 -6.06 18.90 -0.38
C VAL A 85 -4.85 18.02 -0.71
N ASN A 86 -3.68 18.46 -0.30
CA ASN A 86 -2.41 17.80 -0.59
C ASN A 86 -2.10 16.74 0.48
N ILE A 87 -2.09 15.49 0.09
CA ILE A 87 -1.76 14.36 0.96
C ILE A 87 -0.40 13.79 0.54
N ALA A 88 0.60 13.97 1.39
CA ALA A 88 1.95 13.45 1.17
C ALA A 88 2.10 12.08 1.82
N VAL A 89 2.41 11.05 1.03
CA VAL A 89 2.82 9.74 1.53
C VAL A 89 4.34 9.70 1.61
N ILE A 90 4.86 9.37 2.77
CA ILE A 90 6.32 9.25 2.98
C ILE A 90 6.83 8.00 2.25
N LEU A 91 7.85 8.18 1.44
CA LEU A 91 8.54 7.09 0.75
C LEU A 91 9.51 6.38 1.71
N LEU A 92 9.03 5.33 2.37
CA LEU A 92 9.86 4.44 3.16
C LEU A 92 10.62 3.47 2.24
N ARG A 93 11.83 3.10 2.64
CA ARG A 93 12.64 2.12 1.92
C ARG A 93 11.97 0.73 1.92
N HIS A 94 11.36 0.38 3.05
CA HIS A 94 10.66 -0.89 3.24
C HIS A 94 9.14 -0.70 3.27
N LEU A 95 8.63 0.23 2.44
CA LEU A 95 7.21 0.55 2.30
C LEU A 95 6.38 -0.73 2.10
N SER A 96 5.31 -0.86 2.87
CA SER A 96 4.32 -1.92 2.71
C SER A 96 2.93 -1.34 2.41
N ASN A 97 2.11 -2.11 1.68
CA ASN A 97 0.69 -1.81 1.43
C ASN A 97 0.45 -0.40 0.82
N PHE A 98 1.27 0.00 -0.15
CA PHE A 98 1.11 1.32 -0.81
C PHE A 98 -0.23 1.47 -1.54
N THR A 99 -0.91 0.37 -1.84
CA THR A 99 -2.23 0.35 -2.47
C THR A 99 -3.34 0.83 -1.55
N ASP A 100 -3.14 0.85 -0.23
CA ASP A 100 -4.13 1.33 0.74
C ASP A 100 -4.54 2.80 0.49
N PHE A 101 -3.65 3.58 -0.14
CA PHE A 101 -3.87 4.99 -0.44
C PHE A 101 -4.59 5.25 -1.77
N ASN A 102 -4.77 4.23 -2.61
CA ASN A 102 -5.40 4.37 -3.92
C ASN A 102 -6.84 4.90 -3.85
N VAL A 103 -7.54 4.65 -2.74
CA VAL A 103 -8.88 5.18 -2.52
C VAL A 103 -8.88 6.71 -2.46
N LEU A 104 -7.82 7.32 -1.93
CA LEU A 104 -7.67 8.77 -1.81
C LEU A 104 -7.40 9.42 -3.17
N GLU A 105 -6.73 8.73 -4.09
CA GLU A 105 -6.47 9.23 -5.45
C GLU A 105 -7.74 9.40 -6.29
N ARG A 106 -8.85 8.75 -5.89
CA ARG A 106 -10.13 8.81 -6.61
C ARG A 106 -10.96 10.04 -6.27
N ASP A 107 -10.67 10.72 -5.16
CA ASP A 107 -11.39 11.94 -4.79
C ASP A 107 -10.79 13.11 -5.57
N PRO A 108 -11.57 13.80 -6.43
CA PRO A 108 -11.07 14.91 -7.25
C PRO A 108 -10.59 16.12 -6.43
N ARG A 109 -10.98 16.21 -5.16
CA ARG A 109 -10.56 17.27 -4.23
C ARG A 109 -9.18 16.99 -3.63
N VAL A 110 -8.71 15.74 -3.70
CA VAL A 110 -7.46 15.27 -3.14
C VAL A 110 -6.38 15.21 -4.21
N HIS A 111 -5.18 15.58 -3.82
CA HIS A 111 -3.97 15.30 -4.58
C HIS A 111 -3.02 14.48 -3.71
N LEU A 112 -2.91 13.20 -4.04
CA LEU A 112 -1.99 12.28 -3.39
C LEU A 112 -0.64 12.29 -4.11
N PHE A 113 0.43 12.46 -3.35
CA PHE A 113 1.79 12.43 -3.89
C PHE A 113 2.76 11.73 -2.93
N TYR A 114 3.82 11.17 -3.47
CA TYR A 114 4.80 10.36 -2.73
C TYR A 114 6.13 11.09 -2.70
N THR A 115 6.64 11.42 -1.52
CA THR A 115 7.84 12.25 -1.44
C THR A 115 8.60 12.09 -0.13
N ASN A 116 9.93 12.33 -0.22
CA ASN A 116 10.83 12.59 0.91
C ASN A 116 11.49 13.97 0.76
N ASN A 117 11.02 14.79 -0.19
CA ASN A 117 11.51 16.16 -0.35
C ASN A 117 10.90 17.04 0.73
N VAL A 118 11.74 17.64 1.57
CA VAL A 118 11.34 18.48 2.71
C VAL A 118 10.55 19.74 2.29
N ASP A 119 10.84 20.30 1.12
CA ASP A 119 10.14 21.47 0.60
C ASP A 119 8.74 21.12 0.10
N GLU A 120 8.54 19.91 -0.39
CA GLU A 120 7.21 19.43 -0.80
C GLU A 120 6.38 19.00 0.41
N LEU A 121 7.01 18.44 1.46
CA LEU A 121 6.33 18.11 2.72
C LEU A 121 5.76 19.35 3.41
N ALA A 122 6.45 20.48 3.33
CA ALA A 122 5.96 21.75 3.88
C ALA A 122 4.67 22.27 3.20
N LYS A 123 4.26 21.70 2.07
CA LYS A 123 3.05 22.07 1.33
C LYS A 123 1.89 21.08 1.56
N ALA A 124 2.13 20.04 2.34
CA ALA A 124 1.12 19.00 2.60
C ALA A 124 0.13 19.46 3.67
N ASP A 125 -1.15 19.25 3.42
CA ASP A 125 -2.21 19.40 4.42
C ASP A 125 -2.27 18.16 5.34
N VAL A 126 -1.95 16.99 4.76
CA VAL A 126 -1.89 15.71 5.47
C VAL A 126 -0.61 14.98 5.10
N ILE A 127 0.06 14.41 6.10
CA ILE A 127 1.23 13.54 5.91
C ILE A 127 0.87 12.13 6.37
N LEU A 128 1.02 11.15 5.49
CA LEU A 128 0.81 9.75 5.78
C LEU A 128 2.15 9.03 5.95
N LEU A 129 2.35 8.47 7.13
CA LEU A 129 3.42 7.53 7.43
C LEU A 129 2.88 6.11 7.17
N PRO A 130 3.28 5.46 6.09
CA PRO A 130 2.76 4.14 5.73
C PRO A 130 3.32 3.03 6.61
N GLY A 131 2.83 1.81 6.42
CA GLY A 131 3.40 0.62 7.00
C GLY A 131 4.82 0.36 6.49
N SER A 132 5.62 -0.26 7.32
CA SER A 132 7.00 -0.66 7.03
C SER A 132 7.22 -2.15 7.34
N LYS A 133 8.11 -2.79 6.58
CA LYS A 133 8.61 -4.14 6.86
C LYS A 133 9.86 -4.13 7.76
N SER A 134 10.43 -2.95 8.03
CA SER A 134 11.53 -2.72 8.95
C SER A 134 11.38 -1.32 9.53
N THR A 135 10.66 -1.24 10.66
CA THR A 135 10.24 0.02 11.28
C THR A 135 11.43 0.83 11.77
N LEU A 136 12.40 0.17 12.42
CA LEU A 136 13.57 0.86 12.97
C LEU A 136 14.51 1.37 11.86
N ASP A 137 14.78 0.58 10.82
CA ASP A 137 15.63 1.02 9.71
C ASP A 137 15.03 2.21 8.97
N ASP A 138 13.73 2.16 8.69
CA ASP A 138 13.05 3.25 8.01
C ASP A 138 13.01 4.51 8.89
N LEU A 139 12.74 4.38 10.20
CA LEU A 139 12.79 5.50 11.14
C LEU A 139 14.20 6.11 11.22
N TYR A 140 15.23 5.27 11.24
CA TYR A 140 16.62 5.73 11.22
C TYR A 140 16.92 6.56 9.97
N GLU A 141 16.53 6.07 8.79
CA GLU A 141 16.70 6.79 7.53
C GLU A 141 15.94 8.12 7.51
N LEU A 142 14.69 8.16 7.99
CA LEU A 142 13.92 9.40 8.08
C LEU A 142 14.57 10.43 9.00
N ARG A 143 15.21 9.99 10.06
CA ARG A 143 15.96 10.90 10.98
C ARG A 143 17.25 11.37 10.35
N ARG A 144 17.99 10.48 9.69
CA ARG A 144 19.28 10.77 9.07
C ARG A 144 19.18 11.75 7.90
N ASN A 145 18.14 11.61 7.07
CA ASN A 145 17.94 12.46 5.89
C ASN A 145 17.12 13.74 6.13
N GLY A 146 16.71 14.00 7.39
CA GLY A 146 15.98 15.21 7.79
C GLY A 146 14.48 15.17 7.56
N VAL A 147 13.91 14.09 6.97
CA VAL A 147 12.48 13.95 6.72
C VAL A 147 11.71 13.91 8.04
N ALA A 148 12.21 13.20 9.07
CA ALA A 148 11.59 13.19 10.39
C ALA A 148 11.41 14.60 10.97
N ALA A 149 12.44 15.45 10.87
CA ALA A 149 12.36 16.84 11.33
C ALA A 149 11.36 17.67 10.49
N ALA A 150 11.27 17.41 9.19
CA ALA A 150 10.31 18.08 8.31
C ALA A 150 8.86 17.69 8.65
N ILE A 151 8.59 16.42 8.95
CA ILE A 151 7.26 15.94 9.39
C ILE A 151 6.84 16.64 10.69
N ILE A 152 7.73 16.66 11.70
CA ILE A 152 7.46 17.31 12.99
C ILE A 152 7.20 18.81 12.81
N ARG A 153 7.96 19.47 11.94
CA ARG A 153 7.77 20.89 11.63
C ARG A 153 6.43 21.13 10.94
N ALA A 154 6.11 20.37 9.88
CA ALA A 154 4.84 20.50 9.17
C ALA A 154 3.64 20.29 10.12
N HIS A 155 3.73 19.33 11.05
CA HIS A 155 2.71 19.13 12.07
C HIS A 155 2.53 20.36 12.97
N ARG A 156 3.62 20.98 13.43
CA ARG A 156 3.57 22.21 14.24
C ARG A 156 3.00 23.41 13.46
N GLU A 157 3.14 23.40 12.14
CA GLU A 157 2.60 24.39 11.22
C GLU A 157 1.15 24.12 10.81
N GLY A 158 0.54 23.02 11.32
CA GLY A 158 -0.88 22.71 11.17
C GLY A 158 -1.20 21.52 10.27
N ALA A 159 -0.22 20.86 9.66
CA ALA A 159 -0.47 19.64 8.91
C ALA A 159 -0.91 18.48 9.83
N THR A 160 -1.89 17.73 9.38
CA THR A 160 -2.30 16.48 10.06
C THR A 160 -1.31 15.36 9.75
N VAL A 161 -0.84 14.63 10.77
CA VAL A 161 0.02 13.45 10.57
C VAL A 161 -0.75 12.20 10.97
N MET A 162 -0.77 11.21 10.09
CA MET A 162 -1.41 9.93 10.30
C MET A 162 -0.42 8.79 10.04
N GLY A 163 -0.34 7.83 10.96
CA GLY A 163 0.53 6.66 10.84
C GLY A 163 -0.27 5.37 10.72
N ILE A 164 0.20 4.44 9.89
CA ILE A 164 -0.39 3.12 9.69
C ILE A 164 0.64 2.06 10.05
N CYS A 165 0.29 1.12 10.94
CA CYS A 165 1.16 0.01 11.36
C CYS A 165 2.54 0.51 11.82
N GLY A 166 3.64 0.21 11.11
CA GLY A 166 4.97 0.73 11.40
C GLY A 166 5.04 2.26 11.43
N GLY A 167 4.29 2.94 10.55
CA GLY A 167 4.18 4.41 10.57
C GLY A 167 3.55 4.94 11.85
N TYR A 168 2.53 4.26 12.40
CA TYR A 168 1.94 4.60 13.69
C TYR A 168 2.96 4.40 14.83
N GLN A 169 3.72 3.31 14.81
CA GLN A 169 4.78 3.04 15.78
C GLN A 169 5.87 4.13 15.76
N MET A 170 6.26 4.60 14.58
CA MET A 170 7.22 5.69 14.41
C MET A 170 6.75 7.03 15.01
N MET A 171 5.43 7.27 15.10
CA MET A 171 4.88 8.49 15.69
C MET A 171 5.06 8.57 17.20
N GLY A 172 5.37 7.47 17.89
CA GLY A 172 5.57 7.38 19.32
C GLY A 172 6.80 8.14 19.82
N GLN A 173 7.05 8.02 21.13
CA GLN A 173 8.23 8.58 21.79
C GLN A 173 9.49 7.77 21.43
N GLU A 174 9.34 6.46 21.34
CA GLU A 174 10.44 5.53 21.01
C GLU A 174 9.94 4.22 20.40
N VAL A 175 10.83 3.57 19.68
CA VAL A 175 10.69 2.19 19.20
C VAL A 175 11.88 1.38 19.71
N LEU A 176 11.61 0.22 20.30
CA LEU A 176 12.56 -0.68 20.93
C LEU A 176 12.55 -2.03 20.21
N ASP A 177 13.71 -2.55 19.87
CA ASP A 177 13.92 -3.91 19.35
C ASP A 177 15.05 -4.63 20.07
N PRO A 178 14.88 -4.97 21.36
CA PRO A 178 15.94 -5.57 22.17
C PRO A 178 16.29 -7.01 21.76
N GLU A 179 15.48 -7.62 20.92
CA GLU A 179 15.69 -8.98 20.40
C GLU A 179 16.26 -8.98 18.98
N HIS A 180 16.53 -7.79 18.41
CA HIS A 180 17.06 -7.62 17.06
C HIS A 180 16.23 -8.32 15.97
N LEU A 181 14.91 -8.19 16.04
CA LEU A 181 13.97 -8.85 15.12
C LEU A 181 13.93 -8.19 13.74
N GLU A 182 14.14 -6.87 13.69
CA GLU A 182 14.13 -6.10 12.46
C GLU A 182 15.52 -5.64 11.99
N GLY A 183 16.58 -5.83 12.79
CA GLY A 183 17.95 -5.42 12.42
C GLY A 183 18.87 -5.18 13.62
N ASP A 184 19.92 -4.40 13.40
CA ASP A 184 20.96 -4.18 14.42
C ASP A 184 20.64 -3.04 15.39
N ILE A 185 19.55 -2.30 15.19
CA ILE A 185 19.17 -1.14 15.99
C ILE A 185 18.28 -1.57 17.14
N GLU A 186 18.80 -1.52 18.36
CA GLU A 186 18.06 -1.92 19.56
C GLU A 186 17.01 -0.87 20.00
N ARG A 187 17.27 0.43 19.77
CA ARG A 187 16.42 1.53 20.22
C ARG A 187 16.57 2.76 19.36
N LEU A 188 15.44 3.38 19.02
CA LEU A 188 15.40 4.70 18.38
C LEU A 188 14.34 5.60 19.01
N PRO A 189 14.61 6.92 19.17
CA PRO A 189 13.56 7.88 19.44
C PRO A 189 12.60 7.93 18.27
N GLY A 190 11.30 7.89 18.54
CA GLY A 190 10.24 8.12 17.56
C GLY A 190 10.14 9.59 17.14
N LEU A 191 9.04 9.95 16.49
CA LEU A 191 8.77 11.35 16.09
C LEU A 191 8.24 12.20 17.26
N GLY A 192 7.82 11.56 18.36
CA GLY A 192 7.28 12.25 19.54
C GLY A 192 5.94 12.93 19.32
N LEU A 193 5.16 12.46 18.34
CA LEU A 193 3.84 13.01 18.01
C LEU A 193 2.73 12.37 18.84
N LEU A 194 2.96 11.16 19.36
CA LEU A 194 2.03 10.42 20.21
C LEU A 194 2.68 10.02 21.52
N PRO A 195 1.94 10.00 22.66
CA PRO A 195 2.45 9.60 23.97
C PRO A 195 2.46 8.05 24.12
N ILE A 196 3.11 7.37 23.19
CA ILE A 196 3.21 5.91 23.15
C ILE A 196 4.66 5.47 22.98
N SER A 197 4.97 4.27 23.43
CA SER A 197 6.22 3.56 23.17
C SER A 197 5.91 2.19 22.58
N THR A 198 6.69 1.77 21.61
CA THR A 198 6.55 0.46 20.97
C THR A 198 7.76 -0.41 21.26
N ARG A 199 7.52 -1.64 21.71
CA ARG A 199 8.53 -2.69 21.86
C ARG A 199 8.25 -3.79 20.84
N MET A 200 9.19 -4.06 19.95
CA MET A 200 9.10 -5.15 18.99
C MET A 200 9.11 -6.48 19.73
N SER A 201 8.33 -7.44 19.25
CA SER A 201 8.26 -8.80 19.80
C SER A 201 8.23 -9.81 18.68
N GLY A 202 8.80 -11.00 18.91
CA GLY A 202 8.83 -12.08 17.92
C GLY A 202 7.46 -12.69 17.62
N GLU A 203 6.44 -12.38 18.41
CA GLU A 203 5.08 -12.85 18.20
C GLU A 203 4.34 -11.91 17.23
N LYS A 204 4.01 -12.44 16.05
CA LYS A 204 3.15 -11.75 15.08
C LYS A 204 1.69 -11.93 15.49
N VAL A 205 1.02 -10.83 15.78
CA VAL A 205 -0.43 -10.83 15.98
C VAL A 205 -1.09 -10.95 14.61
N THR A 206 -1.98 -11.94 14.46
CA THR A 206 -2.83 -12.08 13.27
C THR A 206 -4.19 -12.58 13.73
N ARG A 207 -5.17 -11.69 13.76
CA ARG A 207 -6.53 -12.04 14.18
C ARG A 207 -7.58 -11.23 13.44
N GLN A 208 -8.75 -11.83 13.26
CA GLN A 208 -9.91 -11.11 12.76
C GLN A 208 -10.56 -10.33 13.92
N VAL A 209 -10.82 -9.05 13.69
CA VAL A 209 -11.38 -8.14 14.68
C VAL A 209 -12.64 -7.44 14.18
N LYS A 210 -13.52 -7.09 15.10
CA LYS A 210 -14.62 -6.17 14.88
C LYS A 210 -14.27 -4.83 15.52
N PHE A 211 -14.43 -3.76 14.81
CA PHE A 211 -14.13 -2.42 15.31
C PHE A 211 -15.18 -1.41 14.86
N GLY A 212 -15.23 -0.28 15.54
CA GLY A 212 -16.11 0.84 15.21
C GLY A 212 -15.39 2.16 15.39
N LEU A 213 -15.93 3.21 14.81
CA LEU A 213 -15.41 4.56 15.02
C LEU A 213 -15.79 5.05 16.41
N CYS A 214 -14.79 5.43 17.22
CA CYS A 214 -15.00 6.16 18.45
C CYS A 214 -15.13 7.64 18.16
N ASN A 215 -16.19 8.30 18.65
CA ASN A 215 -16.25 9.75 18.65
C ASN A 215 -15.75 10.26 20.01
N PRO A 216 -14.52 10.81 20.11
CA PRO A 216 -13.96 11.25 21.39
C PRO A 216 -14.72 12.40 22.03
N HIS A 217 -15.57 13.12 21.28
CA HIS A 217 -16.36 14.25 21.75
C HIS A 217 -17.81 13.89 22.15
N SER A 218 -18.20 12.61 22.14
CA SER A 218 -19.52 12.16 22.56
C SER A 218 -19.40 11.15 23.71
N PRO A 219 -19.68 11.56 24.96
CA PRO A 219 -19.62 10.66 26.12
C PRO A 219 -20.71 9.58 26.15
N SER A 220 -21.74 9.70 25.33
CA SER A 220 -22.77 8.69 25.14
C SER A 220 -22.51 7.93 23.84
N SER A 221 -21.63 6.96 23.91
CA SER A 221 -21.26 6.08 22.79
C SER A 221 -22.37 5.07 22.47
N THR A 222 -23.51 5.55 22.04
CA THR A 222 -24.36 4.74 21.16
C THR A 222 -23.71 4.79 19.79
N LEU A 223 -22.82 3.83 19.54
CA LEU A 223 -22.20 3.58 18.25
C LEU A 223 -23.31 3.30 17.21
N HIS A 224 -23.78 4.32 16.53
CA HIS A 224 -24.61 4.18 15.34
C HIS A 224 -23.77 3.93 14.08
N SER A 225 -22.46 3.81 14.21
CA SER A 225 -21.60 3.38 13.09
C SER A 225 -21.70 1.87 12.95
N PRO A 226 -21.90 1.36 11.72
CA PRO A 226 -21.89 -0.08 11.49
C PRO A 226 -20.54 -0.64 11.95
N PHE A 227 -20.57 -1.76 12.67
CA PHE A 227 -19.36 -2.46 13.01
C PHE A 227 -18.64 -2.88 11.71
N MET A 228 -17.38 -2.52 11.61
CA MET A 228 -16.49 -2.97 10.55
C MET A 228 -15.79 -4.26 10.99
N GLN A 229 -15.43 -5.09 10.02
CA GLN A 229 -14.61 -6.27 10.24
C GLN A 229 -13.31 -6.11 9.49
N GLY A 230 -12.21 -6.54 10.09
CA GLY A 230 -10.89 -6.50 9.48
C GLY A 230 -9.93 -7.45 10.16
N TYR A 231 -8.69 -7.41 9.71
CA TYR A 231 -7.61 -8.15 10.33
C TYR A 231 -6.72 -7.19 11.10
N GLU A 232 -6.38 -7.57 12.32
CA GLU A 232 -5.30 -6.95 13.09
C GLU A 232 -4.04 -7.75 12.80
N ILE A 233 -3.06 -7.11 12.14
CA ILE A 233 -1.81 -7.74 11.74
C ILE A 233 -0.66 -6.80 12.07
N HIS A 234 0.12 -7.12 13.09
CA HIS A 234 1.31 -6.35 13.44
C HIS A 234 2.33 -7.19 14.22
N MET A 235 3.55 -6.68 14.31
CA MET A 235 4.57 -7.09 15.25
C MET A 235 4.78 -5.98 16.29
N GLY A 236 5.20 -6.39 17.48
CA GLY A 236 5.44 -5.45 18.57
C GLY A 236 4.18 -5.08 19.37
N VAL A 237 4.43 -4.62 20.58
CA VAL A 237 3.43 -4.17 21.54
C VAL A 237 3.60 -2.68 21.77
N THR A 238 2.54 -1.91 21.53
CA THR A 238 2.52 -0.47 21.74
C THR A 238 1.75 -0.15 23.02
N THR A 239 2.34 0.64 23.91
CA THR A 239 1.77 1.02 25.21
C THR A 239 1.82 2.54 25.38
N PRO A 240 0.85 3.14 26.09
CA PRO A 240 0.95 4.53 26.53
C PRO A 240 2.19 4.75 27.39
N VAL A 241 2.83 5.91 27.25
CA VAL A 241 3.91 6.35 28.15
C VAL A 241 3.27 6.95 29.40
N GLU A 242 3.59 6.40 30.58
CA GLU A 242 3.06 6.89 31.84
C GLU A 242 3.43 8.36 32.08
N GLY A 243 2.46 9.16 32.52
CA GLY A 243 2.67 10.56 32.90
C GLY A 243 2.26 11.62 31.88
N THR A 244 1.70 11.23 30.73
CA THR A 244 1.02 12.17 29.81
C THR A 244 -0.43 12.31 30.23
N PRO A 245 -0.93 13.55 30.53
CA PRO A 245 -2.35 13.74 30.79
C PRO A 245 -3.15 13.37 29.55
N ASP A 246 -4.31 12.72 29.77
CA ASP A 246 -5.30 12.46 28.72
C ASP A 246 -5.62 13.80 28.00
N SER A 247 -5.27 13.89 26.73
CA SER A 247 -5.51 15.05 25.87
C SER A 247 -6.75 14.84 25.01
#